data_102eb33ffd9f5f95145fcf918e6d328e
#
_entry.id   102eb33ffd9f5f95145fcf918e6d328e
#
_cell.length_a   1.000
_cell.length_b   1.000
_cell.length_c   1.000
_cell.angle_alpha   90.00
_cell.angle_beta   90.00
_cell.angle_gamma   90.00
#
_symmetry.space_group_name_H-M   'P 1'
#
loop_
_entity.id
_entity.type
_entity.pdbx_description
1 polymer ?
#
loop_
_entity_poly.entity_id
_entity_poly.type
_entity_poly.pdbx_seq_one_letter_code
_entity_poly.pdbx_strand_id
1 'polypeptide(L)'
;METRRLALPGPSPTEQDAAALCARLARLYDGGARAVVCEAGAVTAPGLGAVAVLARLRLAARGLGAFTVTGATPALRALLDLVGLVELLGEPEQREPAGGVQEGVEPDDPAP
;
A
#
# COMPACT_ATOMS: atom_id res chain seq x y z
N MET A 1 -8.57 -11.11 14.89
CA MET A 1 -8.30 -10.86 13.48
C MET A 1 -6.87 -11.20 13.17
N GLU A 2 -6.66 -11.99 12.14
CA GLU A 2 -5.33 -12.44 11.84
C GLU A 2 -4.64 -11.55 10.84
N THR A 3 -3.47 -11.04 11.18
CA THR A 3 -2.67 -10.20 10.30
C THR A 3 -1.37 -10.90 9.97
N ARG A 4 -1.01 -10.94 8.72
CA ARG A 4 0.23 -11.55 8.26
C ARG A 4 1.07 -10.52 7.53
N ARG A 5 2.37 -10.80 7.40
CA ARG A 5 3.29 -9.91 6.74
C ARG A 5 3.83 -10.51 5.47
N LEU A 6 4.04 -9.65 4.49
CA LEU A 6 4.62 -10.06 3.21
C LEU A 6 5.71 -9.06 2.89
N ALA A 7 6.96 -9.50 2.81
CA ALA A 7 8.07 -8.61 2.52
C ALA A 7 8.27 -8.46 1.02
N LEU A 8 8.45 -7.22 0.57
CA LEU A 8 8.81 -6.98 -0.82
C LEU A 8 10.31 -7.12 -0.97
N PRO A 9 10.77 -7.73 -2.07
CA PRO A 9 12.20 -7.78 -2.32
C PRO A 9 12.71 -6.40 -2.71
N GLY A 10 13.94 -6.14 -2.43
CA GLY A 10 14.59 -4.89 -2.81
C GLY A 10 15.86 -5.17 -3.54
N PRO A 11 16.51 -4.11 -3.99
CA PRO A 11 16.08 -2.71 -3.87
C PRO A 11 15.02 -2.30 -4.87
N SER A 12 14.79 -3.07 -5.91
CA SER A 12 13.92 -2.68 -7.01
C SER A 12 13.13 -3.89 -7.51
N PRO A 13 11.97 -4.16 -6.91
CA PRO A 13 11.19 -5.32 -7.34
C PRO A 13 10.74 -5.18 -8.79
N THR A 14 10.61 -6.30 -9.48
CA THR A 14 10.27 -6.33 -10.88
C THR A 14 8.96 -7.08 -11.10
N GLU A 15 8.44 -7.01 -12.30
CA GLU A 15 7.23 -7.74 -12.62
C GLU A 15 7.41 -9.24 -12.50
N GLN A 16 8.64 -9.74 -12.63
CA GLN A 16 8.89 -11.15 -12.45
C GLN A 16 8.64 -11.56 -11.00
N ASP A 17 8.82 -10.64 -10.07
CA ASP A 17 8.56 -10.92 -8.66
C ASP A 17 7.05 -10.97 -8.38
N ALA A 18 6.26 -10.34 -9.23
CA ALA A 18 4.84 -10.16 -8.94
C ALA A 18 4.09 -11.48 -8.86
N ALA A 19 4.38 -12.42 -9.76
CA ALA A 19 3.66 -13.70 -9.77
C ALA A 19 3.90 -14.47 -8.48
N ALA A 20 5.17 -14.54 -8.04
CA ALA A 20 5.51 -15.24 -6.81
C ALA A 20 4.90 -14.55 -5.60
N LEU A 21 4.91 -13.22 -5.59
CA LEU A 21 4.34 -12.46 -4.47
C LEU A 21 2.83 -12.62 -4.42
N CYS A 22 2.17 -12.60 -5.57
CA CYS A 22 0.73 -12.81 -5.60
C CYS A 22 0.36 -14.21 -5.13
N ALA A 23 1.15 -15.22 -5.49
CA ALA A 23 0.92 -16.58 -5.01
C ALA A 23 1.07 -16.67 -3.50
N ARG A 24 2.10 -16.00 -2.95
CA ARG A 24 2.29 -15.98 -1.50
C ARG A 24 1.15 -15.26 -0.81
N LEU A 25 0.69 -14.16 -1.38
CA LEU A 25 -0.42 -13.41 -0.82
C LEU A 25 -1.67 -14.29 -0.76
N ALA A 26 -1.96 -14.99 -1.84
CA ALA A 26 -3.13 -15.88 -1.88
C ALA A 26 -3.03 -16.96 -0.82
N ARG A 27 -1.85 -17.52 -0.62
CA ARG A 27 -1.68 -18.54 0.40
C ARG A 27 -1.87 -17.98 1.81
N LEU A 28 -1.48 -16.73 2.04
CA LEU A 28 -1.69 -16.12 3.35
C LEU A 28 -3.18 -15.98 3.64
N TYR A 29 -3.95 -15.53 2.67
CA TYR A 29 -5.40 -15.41 2.86
C TYR A 29 -6.05 -16.79 3.00
N ASP A 30 -5.60 -17.76 2.20
CA ASP A 30 -6.11 -19.14 2.32
C ASP A 30 -5.83 -19.71 3.70
N GLY A 31 -4.73 -19.34 4.31
CA GLY A 31 -4.36 -19.81 5.65
C GLY A 31 -5.09 -19.10 6.77
N GLY A 32 -6.02 -18.21 6.45
CA GLY A 32 -6.83 -17.56 7.47
C GLY A 32 -6.53 -16.09 7.72
N ALA A 33 -5.57 -15.51 7.01
CA ALA A 33 -5.28 -14.10 7.22
C ALA A 33 -6.45 -13.24 6.79
N ARG A 34 -6.78 -12.24 7.58
CA ARG A 34 -7.80 -11.28 7.23
C ARG A 34 -7.22 -9.99 6.75
N ALA A 35 -5.95 -9.77 7.06
CA ALA A 35 -5.24 -8.59 6.62
C ALA A 35 -3.80 -8.98 6.34
N VAL A 36 -3.23 -8.41 5.29
CA VAL A 36 -1.81 -8.61 4.97
C VAL A 36 -1.15 -7.24 4.94
N VAL A 37 -0.02 -7.14 5.65
CA VAL A 37 0.78 -5.93 5.67
C VAL A 37 2.02 -6.19 4.83
N CYS A 38 2.15 -5.43 3.76
CA CYS A 38 3.28 -5.57 2.84
C CYS A 38 4.40 -4.65 3.32
N GLU A 39 5.55 -5.23 3.63
CA GLU A 39 6.68 -4.46 4.13
C GLU A 39 7.55 -4.03 2.97
N ALA A 40 7.66 -2.73 2.76
CA ALA A 40 8.35 -2.17 1.61
C ALA A 40 9.68 -1.50 1.97
N GLY A 41 10.19 -1.76 3.17
CA GLY A 41 11.42 -1.09 3.63
C GLY A 41 12.64 -1.40 2.79
N ALA A 42 12.68 -2.56 2.13
CA ALA A 42 13.81 -2.94 1.30
C ALA A 42 13.76 -2.31 -0.10
N VAL A 43 12.66 -1.66 -0.45
CA VAL A 43 12.50 -1.06 -1.78
C VAL A 43 13.12 0.33 -1.74
N THR A 44 14.44 0.39 -1.90
CA THR A 44 15.20 1.63 -1.76
C THR A 44 15.45 2.34 -3.08
N ALA A 45 15.23 1.63 -4.19
CA ALA A 45 15.38 2.22 -5.54
C ALA A 45 14.15 1.90 -6.37
N PRO A 46 12.97 2.42 -5.98
CA PRO A 46 11.73 2.06 -6.66
C PRO A 46 11.65 2.62 -8.06
N GLY A 47 11.02 1.86 -8.94
CA GLY A 47 10.74 2.29 -10.29
C GLY A 47 9.36 1.81 -10.67
N LEU A 48 9.07 1.81 -11.96
CA LEU A 48 7.76 1.37 -12.43
C LEU A 48 7.47 -0.09 -12.10
N GLY A 49 8.53 -0.91 -12.01
CA GLY A 49 8.36 -2.30 -11.61
C GLY A 49 7.77 -2.44 -10.23
N ALA A 50 8.22 -1.61 -9.28
CA ALA A 50 7.71 -1.64 -7.92
C ALA A 50 6.22 -1.24 -7.91
N VAL A 51 5.86 -0.23 -8.69
CA VAL A 51 4.48 0.20 -8.78
C VAL A 51 3.62 -0.91 -9.38
N ALA A 52 4.12 -1.56 -10.43
CA ALA A 52 3.39 -2.65 -11.07
C ALA A 52 3.16 -3.81 -10.11
N VAL A 53 4.17 -4.16 -9.33
CA VAL A 53 4.04 -5.23 -8.34
C VAL A 53 2.96 -4.88 -7.32
N LEU A 54 3.00 -3.67 -6.78
CA LEU A 54 2.03 -3.26 -5.77
C LEU A 54 0.61 -3.20 -6.34
N ALA A 55 0.46 -2.74 -7.57
CA ALA A 55 -0.83 -2.69 -8.21
C ALA A 55 -1.41 -4.10 -8.40
N ARG A 56 -0.56 -5.05 -8.79
CA ARG A 56 -1.01 -6.43 -8.96
C ARG A 56 -1.37 -7.08 -7.62
N LEU A 57 -0.60 -6.80 -6.57
CA LEU A 57 -0.91 -7.32 -5.25
C LEU A 57 -2.24 -6.76 -4.75
N ARG A 58 -2.48 -5.48 -4.99
CA ARG A 58 -3.73 -4.87 -4.60
C ARG A 58 -4.91 -5.54 -5.30
N LEU A 59 -4.76 -5.81 -6.59
CA LEU A 59 -5.82 -6.50 -7.34
C LEU A 59 -6.01 -7.93 -6.82
N ALA A 60 -4.93 -8.62 -6.52
CA ALA A 60 -5.01 -9.98 -6.01
C ALA A 60 -5.68 -10.04 -4.64
N ALA A 61 -5.55 -8.98 -3.86
CA ALA A 61 -6.17 -8.95 -2.52
C ALA A 61 -7.65 -8.63 -2.56
N ARG A 62 -8.15 -8.13 -3.68
CA ARG A 62 -9.55 -7.75 -3.77
C ARG A 62 -10.47 -8.92 -3.48
N GLY A 63 -11.39 -8.70 -2.56
CA GLY A 63 -12.33 -9.74 -2.20
C GLY A 63 -11.78 -10.80 -1.27
N LEU A 64 -10.48 -10.74 -0.95
CA LEU A 64 -9.87 -11.72 -0.06
C LEU A 64 -9.64 -11.17 1.34
N GLY A 65 -9.28 -9.90 1.44
CA GLY A 65 -9.04 -9.29 2.73
C GLY A 65 -8.40 -7.93 2.58
N ALA A 66 -8.00 -7.36 3.71
CA ALA A 66 -7.34 -6.05 3.71
C ALA A 66 -5.89 -6.18 3.27
N PHE A 67 -5.39 -5.16 2.59
CA PHE A 67 -4.02 -5.13 2.12
C PHE A 67 -3.48 -3.71 2.28
N THR A 68 -2.39 -3.56 3.02
CA THR A 68 -1.74 -2.26 3.21
C THR A 68 -0.25 -2.39 3.04
N VAL A 69 0.41 -1.28 2.79
CA VAL A 69 1.86 -1.22 2.61
C VAL A 69 2.43 -0.39 3.75
N THR A 70 3.50 -0.89 4.35
CA THR A 70 4.16 -0.19 5.45
C THR A 70 5.65 -0.07 5.14
N GLY A 71 6.30 0.89 5.77
CA GLY A 71 7.75 1.08 5.61
C GLY A 71 8.18 1.67 4.29
N ALA A 72 7.25 2.24 3.52
CA ALA A 72 7.59 2.81 2.22
C ALA A 72 8.56 3.96 2.38
N THR A 73 9.63 3.93 1.56
CA THR A 73 10.59 5.02 1.53
C THR A 73 9.92 6.26 0.93
N PRO A 74 10.48 7.45 1.16
CA PRO A 74 9.91 8.65 0.55
C PRO A 74 9.81 8.57 -0.97
N ALA A 75 10.78 7.93 -1.63
CA ALA A 75 10.75 7.77 -3.08
C ALA A 75 9.57 6.90 -3.50
N LEU A 76 9.33 5.81 -2.79
CA LEU A 76 8.20 4.94 -3.11
C LEU A 76 6.87 5.64 -2.83
N ARG A 77 6.79 6.36 -1.72
CA ARG A 77 5.57 7.10 -1.40
C ARG A 77 5.25 8.11 -2.50
N ALA A 78 6.27 8.80 -3.00
CA ALA A 78 6.07 9.78 -4.07
C ALA A 78 5.55 9.12 -5.34
N LEU A 79 6.08 7.93 -5.68
CA LEU A 79 5.61 7.21 -6.86
C LEU A 79 4.16 6.75 -6.69
N LEU A 80 3.81 6.24 -5.52
CA LEU A 80 2.45 5.79 -5.26
C LEU A 80 1.47 6.95 -5.34
N ASP A 81 1.88 8.10 -4.83
CA ASP A 81 1.05 9.29 -4.91
C ASP A 81 0.85 9.71 -6.37
N LEU A 82 1.93 9.69 -7.13
CA LEU A 82 1.88 10.10 -8.53
C LEU A 82 0.93 9.24 -9.35
N VAL A 83 0.88 7.95 -9.10
CA VAL A 83 0.02 7.04 -9.86
C VAL A 83 -1.33 6.78 -9.21
N GLY A 84 -1.63 7.47 -8.12
CA GLY A 84 -2.94 7.35 -7.50
C GLY A 84 -3.13 6.15 -6.59
N LEU A 85 -2.04 5.57 -6.10
CA LEU A 85 -2.12 4.39 -5.24
C LEU A 85 -1.76 4.70 -3.79
N VAL A 86 -1.81 5.96 -3.40
CA VAL A 86 -1.40 6.36 -2.04
C VAL A 86 -2.26 5.69 -0.97
N GLU A 87 -3.45 5.28 -1.29
CA GLU A 87 -4.32 4.62 -0.34
C GLU A 87 -3.75 3.29 0.15
N LEU A 88 -2.82 2.69 -0.59
CA LEU A 88 -2.18 1.46 -0.14
C LEU A 88 -1.33 1.68 1.10
N LEU A 89 -0.91 2.91 1.35
CA LEU A 89 -0.08 3.21 2.51
C LEU A 89 -0.85 3.09 3.82
N GLY A 90 -2.16 3.03 3.73
CA GLY A 90 -2.97 2.71 4.91
C GLY A 90 -3.03 3.75 5.99
N GLU A 91 -2.55 4.93 5.73
CA GLU A 91 -2.54 5.83 6.74
C GLU A 91 -3.37 6.85 6.63
N PRO A 92 -4.14 6.90 7.29
CA PRO A 92 -4.93 7.98 7.27
C PRO A 92 -4.55 8.99 8.26
N GLU A 93 -4.22 8.62 8.55
CA GLU A 93 -4.08 9.08 9.27
C GLU A 93 -3.53 9.93 9.55
N GLN A 94 -3.34 10.09 9.43
CA GLN A 94 -2.89 10.86 9.55
C GLN A 94 -3.13 11.90 9.00
N ARG A 95 -3.75 11.97 8.79
CA ARG A 95 -4.13 12.73 8.22
C ARG A 95 -4.77 13.46 8.63
N GLU A 96 -4.82 13.54 9.08
CA GLU A 96 -5.45 14.18 9.31
C GLU A 96 -5.90 14.77 9.04
N PRO A 97 -6.12 14.98 9.28
CA PRO A 97 -6.68 15.56 9.02
C PRO A 97 -6.83 16.13 8.61
N ALA A 98 -6.95 16.24 8.93
CA ALA A 98 -7.29 16.77 8.47
C ALA A 98 -7.56 17.22 8.13
N GLY A 99 -7.66 17.38 8.61
CA GLY A 99 -8.23 17.89 8.24
C GLY A 99 -8.43 18.26 7.98
N GLY A 100 -8.53 18.37 8.37
CA GLY A 100 -9.08 18.81 7.97
C GLY A 100 -9.19 19.22 7.63
N VAL A 101 -9.44 19.34 7.98
CA VAL A 101 -9.92 19.80 7.43
C VAL A 101 -10.12 20.08 6.96
N GLN A 102 -10.21 20.27 7.33
CA GLN A 102 -10.69 20.57 6.77
C GLN A 102 -10.96 20.86 6.32
N GLU A 103 -11.15 21.14 6.77
CA GLU A 103 -11.72 21.46 6.29
C GLU A 103 -11.98 21.76 5.91
N GLY A 104 -11.95 22.08 6.60
CA GLY A 104 -12.59 22.40 6.21
C GLY A 104 -12.55 22.78 6.04
N VAL A 105 -12.79 22.84 6.37
CA VAL A 105 -13.12 23.22 6.08
C VAL A 105 -13.17 23.55 5.90
N GLU A 106 -13.22 23.80 6.22
CA GLU A 106 -13.61 24.10 5.95
C GLU A 106 -13.75 24.49 5.69
N PRO A 107 -13.85 24.69 6.04
CA PRO A 107 -14.31 24.93 5.71
C PRO A 107 -14.36 25.20 5.48
N ASP A 108 -14.56 25.49 5.88
CA ASP A 108 -14.92 25.69 5.51
C ASP A 108 -14.96 26.14 5.37
N ASP A 109 -15.02 26.37 5.74
CA ASP A 109 -15.40 26.77 5.47
C ASP A 109 -15.53 27.36 5.34
N PRO A 110 -15.60 27.66 5.67
CA PRO A 110 -16.10 28.21 5.43
C PRO A 110 -16.25 28.84 5.37
N ALA A 111 -16.33 29.15 5.70
CA ALA A 111 -16.71 29.69 5.53
C ALA A 111 -16.96 30.17 5.43
N PRO A 112 -17.00 30.63 5.75
CA PRO A 112 -17.56 30.96 5.58
C PRO A 112 -17.77 31.02 5.21
#